data_f8fdc56484029064687009d2007034eb
#
_entry.id   f8fdc56484029064687009d2007034eb
#
_cell.length_a   1.000
_cell.length_b   1.000
_cell.length_c   1.000
_cell.angle_alpha   90.00
_cell.angle_beta   90.00
_cell.angle_gamma   90.00
#
_symmetry.space_group_name_H-M   'P 1'
#
loop_
_entity.id
_entity.type
_entity.pdbx_description
1 polymer ?
#
loop_
_entity_poly.entity_id
_entity_poly.type
_entity_poly.pdbx_seq_one_letter_code
_entity_poly.pdbx_strand_id
1 'polypeptide(L)'
;MRLNGVPQDEAVRKLAEAGATGPAFAALQGMYGFVQFRKDCKAELEGLKEIMPYCFHMHGKCHYVSEDLKEASIPYNEIMPVIQNSDFDGYIVTEYEDHNSGNAEIMTRRHVAMMKKLLGR
;
A
#
# COMPACT_ATOMS: atom_id res chain seq x y z
N MET A 1 -14.71 8.38 0.07
CA MET A 1 -13.66 9.40 0.08
C MET A 1 -12.36 8.68 0.38
N ARG A 2 -11.38 8.72 -0.51
CA ARG A 2 -10.06 8.14 -0.27
C ARG A 2 -9.15 9.22 0.27
N LEU A 3 -8.47 8.92 1.36
CA LEU A 3 -7.65 9.89 2.09
C LEU A 3 -6.18 9.71 1.69
N ASN A 4 -5.89 9.79 0.37
CA ASN A 4 -4.56 9.59 -0.19
C ASN A 4 -3.52 10.47 0.50
N GLY A 5 -2.65 9.85 1.30
CA GLY A 5 -1.55 10.54 1.98
C GLY A 5 -1.94 11.47 3.13
N VAL A 6 -3.19 11.44 3.58
CA VAL A 6 -3.63 12.21 4.75
C VAL A 6 -3.34 11.39 6.02
N PRO A 7 -2.67 11.96 7.03
CA PRO A 7 -2.47 11.31 8.33
C PRO A 7 -3.79 10.84 8.94
N GLN A 8 -3.75 9.73 9.68
CA GLN A 8 -4.95 9.11 10.26
C GLN A 8 -5.78 10.10 11.11
N ASP A 9 -5.13 10.83 11.99
CA ASP A 9 -5.74 11.82 12.87
C ASP A 9 -6.42 12.94 12.08
N GLU A 10 -5.79 13.43 11.02
CA GLU A 10 -6.37 14.43 10.13
C GLU A 10 -7.55 13.85 9.32
N ALA A 11 -7.43 12.60 8.88
CA ALA A 11 -8.50 11.91 8.16
C ALA A 11 -9.74 11.73 9.04
N VAL A 12 -9.54 11.26 10.27
CA VAL A 12 -10.60 11.09 11.26
C VAL A 12 -11.25 12.44 11.60
N ARG A 13 -10.45 13.49 11.80
CA ARG A 13 -10.95 14.83 12.05
C ARG A 13 -11.81 15.36 10.90
N LYS A 14 -11.32 15.27 9.66
CA LYS A 14 -12.07 15.71 8.47
C LYS A 14 -13.39 14.97 8.30
N LEU A 15 -13.41 13.67 8.60
CA LEU A 15 -14.65 12.87 8.55
C LEU A 15 -15.62 13.28 9.64
N ALA A 16 -15.14 13.54 10.87
CA ALA A 16 -15.96 14.04 11.96
C ALA A 16 -16.55 15.43 11.65
N GLU A 17 -15.75 16.34 11.10
CA GLU A 17 -16.18 17.67 10.65
C GLU A 17 -17.23 17.58 9.51
N ALA A 18 -17.14 16.56 8.67
CA ALA A 18 -18.13 16.25 7.64
C ALA A 18 -19.39 15.54 8.19
N GLY A 19 -19.52 15.39 9.50
CA GLY A 19 -20.68 14.81 10.16
C GLY A 19 -20.72 13.28 10.19
N ALA A 20 -19.59 12.60 9.96
CA ALA A 20 -19.52 11.15 10.08
C ALA A 20 -19.68 10.73 11.54
N THR A 21 -20.67 9.88 11.82
CA THR A 21 -20.98 9.36 13.17
C THR A 21 -21.41 7.90 13.10
N GLY A 22 -21.50 7.26 14.28
CA GLY A 22 -22.07 5.92 14.43
C GLY A 22 -21.10 4.77 14.14
N PRO A 23 -21.64 3.53 14.03
CA PRO A 23 -20.84 2.31 13.91
C PRO A 23 -19.92 2.27 12.69
N ALA A 24 -20.36 2.86 11.57
CA ALA A 24 -19.53 2.93 10.35
C ALA A 24 -18.31 3.81 10.54
N PHE A 25 -18.43 4.91 11.29
CA PHE A 25 -17.28 5.77 11.61
C PHE A 25 -16.32 5.09 12.59
N ALA A 26 -16.84 4.39 13.59
CA ALA A 26 -16.04 3.60 14.53
C ALA A 26 -15.28 2.46 13.80
N ALA A 27 -15.93 1.78 12.85
CA ALA A 27 -15.29 0.78 12.02
C ALA A 27 -14.16 1.38 11.15
N LEU A 28 -14.39 2.55 10.57
CA LEU A 28 -13.36 3.29 9.82
C LEU A 28 -12.17 3.67 10.70
N GLN A 29 -12.40 4.14 11.92
CA GLN A 29 -11.34 4.41 12.90
C GLN A 29 -10.51 3.16 13.20
N GLY A 30 -11.15 2.01 13.37
CA GLY A 30 -10.50 0.71 13.58
C GLY A 30 -9.68 0.27 12.36
N MET A 31 -10.24 0.38 11.16
CA MET A 31 -9.54 0.03 9.91
C MET A 31 -8.30 0.89 9.66
N TYR A 32 -8.36 2.17 9.97
CA TYR A 32 -7.18 3.06 9.86
C TYR A 32 -6.07 2.70 10.84
N GLY A 33 -6.36 2.02 11.93
CA GLY A 33 -5.37 1.47 12.84
C GLY A 33 -4.50 0.37 12.20
N PHE A 34 -5.01 -0.33 11.18
CA PHE A 34 -4.26 -1.34 10.43
C PHE A 34 -3.45 -0.76 9.27
N VAL A 35 -3.92 0.33 8.65
CA VAL A 35 -3.24 1.00 7.55
C VAL A 35 -2.54 2.24 8.09
N GLN A 36 -1.42 2.04 8.74
CA GLN A 36 -0.60 3.17 9.20
C GLN A 36 0.16 3.76 7.99
N PHE A 37 -0.29 4.91 7.52
CA PHE A 37 0.49 5.72 6.60
C PHE A 37 1.68 6.33 7.35
N ARG A 38 2.77 5.63 7.42
CA ARG A 38 3.99 6.13 8.06
C ARG A 38 4.69 7.08 7.11
N LYS A 39 5.04 8.26 7.61
CA LYS A 39 5.88 9.23 6.89
C LYS A 39 7.34 8.78 6.82
N ASP A 40 7.76 7.89 7.69
CA ASP A 40 9.11 7.35 7.76
C ASP A 40 9.02 5.83 7.91
N CYS A 41 9.49 5.12 6.89
CA CYS A 41 9.51 3.66 6.85
C CYS A 41 10.95 3.09 6.89
N LYS A 42 11.92 3.86 7.35
CA LYS A 42 13.34 3.45 7.34
C LYS A 42 13.59 2.16 8.12
N ALA A 43 13.01 2.04 9.31
CA ALA A 43 13.17 0.84 10.13
C ALA A 43 12.58 -0.39 9.45
N GLU A 44 11.42 -0.25 8.81
CA GLU A 44 10.77 -1.32 8.06
C GLU A 44 11.57 -1.71 6.81
N LEU A 45 12.18 -0.74 6.13
CA LEU A 45 13.03 -1.00 4.97
C LEU A 45 14.35 -1.69 5.37
N GLU A 46 14.94 -1.34 6.51
CA GLU A 46 16.08 -2.08 7.03
C GLU A 46 15.70 -3.52 7.41
N GLY A 47 14.57 -3.72 8.11
CA GLY A 47 14.04 -5.05 8.38
C GLY A 47 13.75 -5.85 7.10
N LEU A 48 13.23 -5.19 6.06
CA LEU A 48 13.04 -5.84 4.75
C LEU A 48 14.38 -6.32 4.18
N LYS A 49 15.44 -5.49 4.21
CA LYS A 49 16.78 -5.89 3.73
C LYS A 49 17.30 -7.12 4.47
N GLU A 50 17.10 -7.18 5.79
CA GLU A 50 17.56 -8.30 6.62
C GLU A 50 16.87 -9.62 6.24
N ILE A 51 15.59 -9.60 5.88
CA ILE A 51 14.84 -10.81 5.53
C ILE A 51 14.96 -11.22 4.06
N MET A 52 15.38 -10.32 3.16
CA MET A 52 15.47 -10.60 1.72
C MET A 52 16.21 -11.89 1.37
N PRO A 53 17.35 -12.27 2.01
CA PRO A 53 18.06 -13.50 1.71
C PRO A 53 17.25 -14.78 1.99
N TYR A 54 16.17 -14.68 2.76
CA TYR A 54 15.30 -15.80 3.13
C TYR A 54 13.97 -15.79 2.37
N CYS A 55 13.77 -14.80 1.50
CA CYS A 55 12.54 -14.65 0.74
C CYS A 55 12.62 -15.42 -0.58
N PHE A 56 11.66 -16.30 -0.82
CA PHE A 56 11.48 -17.04 -2.08
C PHE A 56 10.25 -16.61 -2.85
N HIS A 57 9.31 -15.96 -2.16
CA HIS A 57 8.04 -15.52 -2.67
C HIS A 57 7.54 -14.33 -1.86
N MET A 58 6.96 -13.35 -2.52
CA MET A 58 6.44 -12.15 -1.87
C MET A 58 5.01 -11.85 -2.34
N HIS A 59 4.16 -11.42 -1.43
CA HIS A 59 2.89 -10.80 -1.78
C HIS A 59 3.08 -9.29 -1.89
N GLY A 60 2.83 -8.77 -3.08
CA GLY A 60 2.75 -7.34 -3.32
C GLY A 60 1.32 -6.87 -3.10
N LYS A 61 1.03 -6.39 -1.89
CA LYS A 61 -0.31 -5.90 -1.55
C LYS A 61 -0.58 -4.56 -2.21
N CYS A 62 -1.82 -4.34 -2.65
CA CYS A 62 -2.28 -3.02 -3.08
C CYS A 62 -3.73 -2.79 -2.68
N HIS A 63 -4.04 -1.55 -2.34
CA HIS A 63 -5.39 -1.10 -2.01
C HIS A 63 -5.98 -0.24 -3.12
N TYR A 64 -5.17 0.64 -3.69
CA TYR A 64 -5.56 1.47 -4.82
C TYR A 64 -4.36 1.89 -5.63
N VAL A 65 -4.43 1.62 -6.92
CA VAL A 65 -3.42 2.10 -7.88
C VAL A 65 -4.10 3.07 -8.85
N SER A 66 -3.60 4.30 -8.88
CA SER A 66 -4.08 5.36 -9.75
C SER A 66 -3.77 5.09 -11.23
N GLU A 67 -4.32 5.90 -12.13
CA GLU A 67 -4.05 5.78 -13.58
C GLU A 67 -2.60 6.08 -13.96
N ASP A 68 -1.94 6.93 -13.20
CA ASP A 68 -0.53 7.25 -13.35
C ASP A 68 0.40 6.23 -12.63
N LEU A 69 -0.15 5.08 -12.26
CA LEU A 69 0.56 3.95 -11.65
C LEU A 69 1.24 4.29 -10.32
N LYS A 70 0.48 4.89 -9.41
CA LYS A 70 0.90 5.12 -8.03
C LYS A 70 -0.02 4.39 -7.06
N GLU A 71 0.57 3.62 -6.17
CA GLU A 71 -0.16 3.03 -5.05
C GLU A 71 -0.34 4.07 -3.94
N ALA A 72 -1.53 4.10 -3.34
CA ALA A 72 -1.93 5.20 -2.46
C ALA A 72 -1.39 5.08 -1.03
N SER A 73 -1.04 3.87 -0.58
CA SER A 73 -0.77 3.57 0.83
C SER A 73 0.55 2.89 1.11
N ILE A 74 1.09 2.16 0.13
CA ILE A 74 2.32 1.37 0.28
C ILE A 74 3.45 2.05 -0.48
N PRO A 75 4.60 2.34 0.16
CA PRO A 75 5.68 3.12 -0.45
C PRO A 75 6.53 2.27 -1.41
N TYR A 76 5.94 1.80 -2.51
CA TYR A 76 6.62 0.95 -3.49
C TYR A 76 7.87 1.58 -4.10
N ASN A 77 7.92 2.91 -4.21
CA ASN A 77 9.12 3.63 -4.67
C ASN A 77 10.33 3.41 -3.75
N GLU A 78 10.10 3.10 -2.47
CA GLU A 78 11.14 2.83 -1.48
C GLU A 78 11.41 1.34 -1.33
N ILE A 79 10.37 0.51 -1.46
CA ILE A 79 10.43 -0.96 -1.33
C ILE A 79 11.15 -1.58 -2.54
N MET A 80 10.77 -1.20 -3.75
CA MET A 80 11.28 -1.84 -4.96
C MET A 80 12.81 -1.73 -5.13
N PRO A 81 13.49 -0.61 -4.79
CA PRO A 81 14.94 -0.56 -4.77
C PRO A 81 15.59 -1.56 -3.80
N VAL A 82 14.98 -1.84 -2.65
CA VAL A 82 15.49 -2.85 -1.72
C VAL A 82 15.45 -4.23 -2.36
N ILE A 83 14.35 -4.58 -3.00
CA ILE A 83 14.20 -5.86 -3.70
C ILE A 83 15.19 -5.96 -4.88
N GLN A 84 15.33 -4.90 -5.69
CA GLN A 84 16.23 -4.87 -6.83
C GLN A 84 17.72 -5.01 -6.45
N ASN A 85 18.11 -4.48 -5.29
CA ASN A 85 19.48 -4.54 -4.80
C ASN A 85 19.77 -5.82 -3.99
N SER A 86 18.82 -6.73 -3.89
CA SER A 86 18.98 -8.05 -3.27
C SER A 86 19.17 -9.15 -4.31
N ASP A 87 19.56 -10.33 -3.86
CA ASP A 87 19.65 -11.53 -4.70
C ASP A 87 18.29 -12.24 -4.90
N PHE A 88 17.19 -11.52 -4.66
CA PHE A 88 15.85 -12.09 -4.81
C PHE A 88 15.54 -12.40 -6.29
N ASP A 89 15.33 -13.69 -6.58
CA ASP A 89 14.98 -14.22 -7.90
C ASP A 89 13.58 -14.86 -7.96
N GLY A 90 12.81 -14.69 -6.88
CA GLY A 90 11.47 -15.27 -6.73
C GLY A 90 10.37 -14.46 -7.42
N TYR A 91 9.13 -14.76 -7.05
CA TYR A 91 7.94 -14.13 -7.61
C TYR A 91 7.35 -13.11 -6.64
N ILE A 92 6.91 -11.97 -7.19
CA ILE A 92 6.04 -11.03 -6.48
C ILE A 92 4.64 -11.18 -7.04
N VAL A 93 3.72 -11.66 -6.22
CA VAL A 93 2.32 -11.86 -6.60
C VAL A 93 1.49 -10.68 -6.12
N THR A 94 0.73 -10.08 -7.04
CA THR A 94 -0.20 -8.99 -6.69
C THR A 94 -1.33 -9.51 -5.81
N GLU A 95 -1.52 -8.86 -4.69
CA GLU A 95 -2.63 -9.09 -3.76
C GLU A 95 -3.44 -7.79 -3.63
N TYR A 96 -4.60 -7.75 -4.30
CA TYR A 96 -5.50 -6.63 -4.19
C TYR A 96 -6.46 -6.81 -3.01
N GLU A 97 -6.48 -5.84 -2.12
CA GLU A 97 -7.27 -5.89 -0.89
C GLU A 97 -7.98 -4.54 -0.62
N ASP A 98 -8.96 -4.21 -1.45
CA ASP A 98 -9.86 -3.09 -1.19
C ASP A 98 -11.28 -3.44 -1.65
N HIS A 99 -12.14 -3.67 -0.68
CA HIS A 99 -13.53 -4.05 -0.92
C HIS A 99 -14.41 -2.91 -1.46
N ASN A 100 -13.92 -1.68 -1.48
CA ASN A 100 -14.71 -0.49 -1.82
C ASN A 100 -14.38 0.11 -3.21
N SER A 101 -13.33 -0.33 -3.87
CA SER A 101 -12.88 0.31 -5.11
C SER A 101 -13.52 -0.20 -6.39
N GLY A 102 -14.28 -1.26 -6.32
CA GLY A 102 -15.21 -1.68 -7.37
C GLY A 102 -14.63 -2.43 -8.56
N ASN A 103 -13.31 -2.48 -8.79
CA ASN A 103 -12.76 -3.24 -9.92
C ASN A 103 -11.38 -3.83 -9.64
N ALA A 104 -11.39 -5.04 -9.08
CA ALA A 104 -10.19 -5.80 -8.75
C ALA A 104 -9.29 -6.05 -9.96
N GLU A 105 -9.86 -6.31 -11.14
CA GLU A 105 -9.10 -6.55 -12.36
C GLU A 105 -8.29 -5.32 -12.77
N ILE A 106 -8.90 -4.14 -12.79
CA ILE A 106 -8.20 -2.90 -13.14
C ILE A 106 -7.08 -2.62 -12.13
N MET A 107 -7.36 -2.76 -10.85
CA MET A 107 -6.36 -2.51 -9.79
C MET A 107 -5.20 -3.50 -9.88
N THR A 108 -5.47 -4.78 -10.09
CA THR A 108 -4.44 -5.81 -10.29
C THR A 108 -3.57 -5.51 -11.50
N ARG A 109 -4.18 -5.17 -12.66
CA ARG A 109 -3.43 -4.82 -13.86
C ARG A 109 -2.56 -3.58 -13.68
N ARG A 110 -3.08 -2.54 -13.04
CA ARG A 110 -2.32 -1.31 -12.73
C ARG A 110 -1.17 -1.60 -11.77
N HIS A 111 -1.40 -2.43 -10.75
CA HIS A 111 -0.35 -2.79 -9.80
C HIS A 111 0.79 -3.56 -10.48
N VAL A 112 0.47 -4.55 -11.30
CA VAL A 112 1.48 -5.28 -12.09
C VAL A 112 2.25 -4.32 -13.00
N ALA A 113 1.57 -3.42 -13.69
CA ALA A 113 2.21 -2.43 -14.57
C ALA A 113 3.11 -1.47 -13.76
N MET A 114 2.67 -1.03 -12.58
CA MET A 114 3.46 -0.20 -11.68
C MET A 114 4.74 -0.93 -11.23
N MET A 115 4.62 -2.16 -10.77
CA MET A 115 5.79 -2.96 -10.34
C MET A 115 6.78 -3.16 -11.48
N LYS A 116 6.32 -3.51 -12.69
CA LYS A 116 7.17 -3.63 -13.87
C LYS A 116 7.90 -2.33 -14.18
N LYS A 117 7.19 -1.20 -14.16
CA LYS A 117 7.77 0.13 -14.36
C LYS A 117 8.86 0.43 -13.32
N LEU A 118 8.62 0.14 -12.05
CA LEU A 118 9.58 0.36 -10.97
C LEU A 118 10.80 -0.57 -11.08
N LEU A 119 10.62 -1.77 -11.65
CA LEU A 119 11.71 -2.72 -11.94
C LEU A 119 12.45 -2.42 -13.26
N GLY A 120 12.03 -1.41 -14.01
CA GLY A 120 12.63 -1.09 -15.30
C GLY A 120 12.33 -2.13 -16.40
N ARG A 121 11.17 -2.78 -16.31
CA ARG A 121 10.73 -3.85 -17.24
C ARG A 121 9.48 -3.48 -18.02
#